data_6110d11d6ff5e73e9daef804393fdfca
#
_entry.id   6110d11d6ff5e73e9daef804393fdfca
#
_cell.length_a   1.000
_cell.length_b   1.000
_cell.length_c   1.000
_cell.angle_alpha   90.00
_cell.angle_beta   90.00
_cell.angle_gamma   90.00
#
_symmetry.space_group_name_H-M   'P 1'
#
loop_
_entity.id
_entity.type
_entity.pdbx_description
1 polymer ?
#
loop_
_entity_poly.entity_id
_entity_poly.type
_entity_poly.pdbx_seq_one_letter_code
_entity_poly.pdbx_strand_id
1 'polypeptide(L)'
;KLKSTEMIIDEVQYHSLSDSSLINIIDAGGGADTKIVLAKLKEIELKNSNYYLPLNTDIDQIKNIKDTINLILEFDKCANINLVLNKCKKMDKDVIEEQFLNIYGDPDFDVPCQLDNLKVNNIFFVPETNVFTLLKSHYKVALLDSYLSSKDLIENIVQYHQEWRQKGGVELFKANNKRLRFAKMVIKLIDDLEPIRKALL
;
A
#
# COMPACT_ATOMS: atom_id res chain seq x y z
N LYS A 1 -14.57 -11.72 12.81
CA LYS A 1 -13.96 -13.06 12.88
C LYS A 1 -12.94 -13.14 11.77
N LEU A 2 -11.67 -13.40 12.10
CA LEU A 2 -10.67 -13.80 11.10
C LEU A 2 -11.14 -15.13 10.51
N LYS A 3 -11.33 -15.17 9.20
CA LYS A 3 -11.61 -16.41 8.48
C LYS A 3 -10.36 -17.29 8.49
N SER A 4 -10.51 -18.62 8.55
CA SER A 4 -9.37 -19.50 8.37
C SER A 4 -8.81 -19.32 6.95
N THR A 5 -7.53 -19.62 6.75
CA THR A 5 -6.90 -19.53 5.41
C THR A 5 -7.65 -20.39 4.39
N GLU A 6 -8.14 -21.56 4.80
CA GLU A 6 -8.94 -22.45 3.94
C GLU A 6 -10.24 -21.79 3.46
N MET A 7 -11.00 -21.15 4.36
CA MET A 7 -12.24 -20.46 3.98
C MET A 7 -11.99 -19.30 3.01
N ILE A 8 -10.85 -18.60 3.14
CA ILE A 8 -10.48 -17.50 2.21
C ILE A 8 -10.21 -18.08 0.83
N ILE A 9 -9.48 -19.19 0.75
CA ILE A 9 -9.12 -19.84 -0.51
C ILE A 9 -10.35 -20.40 -1.22
N ASP A 10 -11.25 -21.06 -0.49
CA ASP A 10 -12.51 -21.57 -1.02
C ASP A 10 -13.37 -20.43 -1.61
N GLU A 11 -13.43 -19.29 -0.94
CA GLU A 11 -14.13 -18.10 -1.45
C GLU A 11 -13.47 -17.55 -2.72
N VAL A 12 -12.14 -17.44 -2.74
CA VAL A 12 -11.39 -16.98 -3.92
C VAL A 12 -11.66 -17.90 -5.11
N GLN A 13 -11.61 -19.22 -4.88
CA GLN A 13 -11.88 -20.21 -5.91
C GLN A 13 -13.32 -20.13 -6.42
N TYR A 14 -14.30 -20.03 -5.52
CA TYR A 14 -15.70 -19.87 -5.87
C TYR A 14 -15.94 -18.61 -6.70
N HIS A 15 -15.39 -17.47 -6.30
CA HIS A 15 -15.55 -16.20 -7.01
C HIS A 15 -14.81 -16.17 -8.35
N SER A 16 -13.64 -16.79 -8.45
CA SER A 16 -12.91 -16.88 -9.72
C SER A 16 -13.66 -17.70 -10.81
N LEU A 17 -14.52 -18.61 -10.39
CA LEU A 17 -15.36 -19.40 -11.28
C LEU A 17 -16.70 -18.74 -11.65
N SER A 18 -17.18 -17.82 -10.81
CA SER A 18 -18.54 -17.28 -10.94
C SER A 18 -18.63 -15.91 -11.61
N ASP A 19 -17.62 -15.06 -11.48
CA ASP A 19 -17.65 -13.69 -12.05
C ASP A 19 -16.25 -13.17 -12.30
N SER A 20 -15.88 -13.01 -13.57
CA SER A 20 -14.59 -12.46 -14.00
C SER A 20 -14.40 -10.96 -13.69
N SER A 21 -15.45 -10.26 -13.26
CA SER A 21 -15.37 -8.84 -12.87
C SER A 21 -14.96 -8.61 -11.41
N LEU A 22 -14.93 -9.67 -10.60
CA LEU A 22 -14.58 -9.57 -9.19
C LEU A 22 -13.06 -9.56 -8.98
N ILE A 23 -12.58 -8.56 -8.25
CA ILE A 23 -11.19 -8.48 -7.79
C ILE A 23 -11.12 -9.06 -6.37
N ASN A 24 -10.37 -10.16 -6.21
CA ASN A 24 -10.08 -10.73 -4.91
C ASN A 24 -8.75 -10.18 -4.38
N ILE A 25 -8.75 -9.62 -3.18
CA ILE A 25 -7.54 -9.11 -2.51
C ILE A 25 -7.26 -9.99 -1.30
N ILE A 26 -6.09 -10.63 -1.29
CA ILE A 26 -5.63 -11.48 -0.19
C ILE A 26 -4.49 -10.74 0.52
N ASP A 27 -4.69 -10.35 1.77
CA ASP A 27 -3.63 -9.85 2.65
C ASP A 27 -3.03 -11.04 3.40
N ALA A 28 -1.88 -11.47 2.92
CA ALA A 28 -1.13 -12.58 3.49
C ALA A 28 -0.18 -12.06 4.55
N GLY A 29 -0.51 -11.90 5.75
CA GLY A 29 0.40 -11.46 6.83
C GLY A 29 1.91 -11.75 6.61
N GLY A 30 2.80 -11.37 7.49
CA GLY A 30 4.25 -11.57 7.29
C GLY A 30 4.73 -12.96 7.72
N GLY A 31 5.89 -13.37 7.24
CA GLY A 31 6.62 -14.56 7.72
C GLY A 31 5.94 -15.90 7.40
N ALA A 32 5.55 -16.64 8.44
CA ALA A 32 4.94 -17.96 8.29
C ALA A 32 3.61 -17.95 7.53
N ASP A 33 2.80 -16.92 7.75
CA ASP A 33 1.48 -16.79 7.12
C ASP A 33 1.59 -16.65 5.61
N THR A 34 2.56 -15.90 5.11
CA THR A 34 2.84 -15.78 3.66
C THR A 34 3.08 -17.16 3.03
N LYS A 35 3.89 -18.00 3.68
CA LYS A 35 4.20 -19.34 3.16
C LYS A 35 2.95 -20.24 3.11
N ILE A 36 2.10 -20.16 4.12
CA ILE A 36 0.83 -20.92 4.17
C ILE A 36 -0.08 -20.48 3.04
N VAL A 37 -0.26 -19.17 2.85
CA VAL A 37 -1.09 -18.62 1.77
C VAL A 37 -0.55 -19.06 0.40
N LEU A 38 0.76 -18.90 0.13
CA LEU A 38 1.36 -19.29 -1.13
C LEU A 38 1.25 -20.80 -1.39
N ALA A 39 1.39 -21.64 -0.35
CA ALA A 39 1.18 -23.08 -0.50
C ALA A 39 -0.24 -23.42 -0.93
N LYS A 40 -1.24 -22.74 -0.37
CA LYS A 40 -2.64 -22.91 -0.76
C LYS A 40 -2.94 -22.39 -2.15
N LEU A 41 -2.39 -21.23 -2.55
CA LEU A 41 -2.53 -20.71 -3.92
C LEU A 41 -1.93 -21.69 -4.94
N LYS A 42 -0.82 -22.38 -4.58
CA LYS A 42 -0.20 -23.44 -5.38
C LYS A 42 -1.13 -24.67 -5.50
N GLU A 43 -1.78 -25.09 -4.40
CA GLU A 43 -2.72 -26.22 -4.39
C GLU A 43 -3.92 -26.00 -5.34
N ILE A 44 -4.45 -24.77 -5.42
CA ILE A 44 -5.56 -24.42 -6.31
C ILE A 44 -5.11 -24.03 -7.72
N GLU A 45 -3.82 -24.15 -8.02
CA GLU A 45 -3.21 -23.79 -9.31
C GLU A 45 -3.54 -22.37 -9.79
N LEU A 46 -3.66 -21.42 -8.86
CA LEU A 46 -3.93 -20.02 -9.21
C LEU A 46 -2.75 -19.47 -10.03
N LYS A 47 -3.07 -18.89 -11.21
CA LYS A 47 -2.07 -18.38 -12.17
C LYS A 47 -2.44 -16.98 -12.64
N ASN A 48 -1.44 -16.28 -13.21
CA ASN A 48 -1.58 -14.93 -13.76
C ASN A 48 -2.05 -13.90 -12.72
N SER A 49 -1.61 -14.06 -11.47
CA SER A 49 -2.01 -13.20 -10.37
C SER A 49 -1.07 -12.02 -10.20
N ASN A 50 -1.59 -10.95 -9.60
CA ASN A 50 -0.81 -9.79 -9.22
C ASN A 50 -0.33 -9.94 -7.77
N TYR A 51 0.97 -9.88 -7.55
CA TYR A 51 1.59 -9.93 -6.23
C TYR A 51 2.21 -8.58 -5.89
N TYR A 52 1.92 -8.05 -4.71
CA TYR A 52 2.47 -6.80 -4.20
C TYR A 52 3.30 -7.12 -2.95
N LEU A 53 4.62 -6.97 -3.07
CA LEU A 53 5.58 -7.34 -2.03
C LEU A 53 6.09 -6.07 -1.33
N PRO A 54 5.61 -5.77 -0.10
CA PRO A 54 6.07 -4.60 0.63
C PRO A 54 7.49 -4.79 1.15
N LEU A 55 8.33 -3.78 0.99
CA LEU A 55 9.70 -3.70 1.46
C LEU A 55 9.94 -2.37 2.16
N ASN A 56 10.63 -2.41 3.29
CA ASN A 56 11.22 -1.24 3.92
C ASN A 56 12.76 -1.27 3.77
N THR A 57 13.47 -0.39 4.45
CA THR A 57 14.94 -0.29 4.40
C THR A 57 15.68 -1.40 5.15
N ASP A 58 14.99 -2.40 5.69
CA ASP A 58 15.57 -3.49 6.45
C ASP A 58 16.24 -4.51 5.52
N ILE A 59 17.53 -4.77 5.73
CA ILE A 59 18.36 -5.63 4.89
C ILE A 59 17.85 -7.08 4.87
N ASP A 60 17.35 -7.59 5.99
CA ASP A 60 16.85 -8.96 6.08
C ASP A 60 15.59 -9.19 5.24
N GLN A 61 14.85 -8.13 4.94
CA GLN A 61 13.65 -8.24 4.09
C GLN A 61 13.97 -8.54 2.63
N ILE A 62 15.13 -8.14 2.12
CA ILE A 62 15.51 -8.41 0.73
C ILE A 62 15.64 -9.92 0.49
N LYS A 63 16.29 -10.63 1.42
CA LYS A 63 16.40 -12.10 1.34
C LYS A 63 15.01 -12.74 1.36
N ASN A 64 14.15 -12.29 2.28
CA ASN A 64 12.78 -12.82 2.39
C ASN A 64 11.97 -12.56 1.11
N ILE A 65 12.15 -11.41 0.47
CA ILE A 65 11.49 -11.07 -0.80
C ILE A 65 11.99 -11.97 -1.94
N LYS A 66 13.30 -12.21 -2.05
CA LYS A 66 13.86 -13.16 -3.04
C LYS A 66 13.27 -14.55 -2.88
N ASP A 67 13.23 -15.05 -1.66
CA ASP A 67 12.65 -16.35 -1.35
C ASP A 67 11.16 -16.40 -1.70
N THR A 68 10.42 -15.33 -1.40
CA THR A 68 8.99 -15.20 -1.72
C THR A 68 8.76 -15.16 -3.24
N ILE A 69 9.55 -14.38 -3.99
CA ILE A 69 9.49 -14.34 -5.46
C ILE A 69 9.75 -15.74 -6.05
N ASN A 70 10.76 -16.43 -5.57
CA ASN A 70 11.06 -17.77 -6.04
C ASN A 70 9.91 -18.74 -5.78
N LEU A 71 9.31 -18.72 -4.59
CA LEU A 71 8.14 -19.54 -4.26
C LEU A 71 6.95 -19.25 -5.18
N ILE A 72 6.67 -17.98 -5.49
CA ILE A 72 5.61 -17.59 -6.42
C ILE A 72 5.91 -18.17 -7.81
N LEU A 73 7.12 -17.95 -8.33
CA LEU A 73 7.50 -18.36 -9.67
C LEU A 73 7.61 -19.89 -9.85
N GLU A 74 7.65 -20.67 -8.76
CA GLU A 74 7.56 -22.12 -8.84
C GLU A 74 6.22 -22.61 -9.41
N PHE A 75 5.10 -21.92 -9.09
CA PHE A 75 3.78 -22.34 -9.54
C PHE A 75 3.09 -21.35 -10.48
N ASP A 76 3.40 -20.06 -10.40
CA ASP A 76 2.87 -19.01 -11.28
C ASP A 76 4.01 -18.35 -12.06
N LYS A 77 4.41 -18.95 -13.17
CA LYS A 77 5.51 -18.45 -14.01
C LYS A 77 5.18 -17.13 -14.72
N CYS A 78 3.90 -16.80 -14.83
CA CYS A 78 3.39 -15.59 -15.46
C CYS A 78 2.92 -14.56 -14.41
N ALA A 79 3.27 -14.74 -13.15
CA ALA A 79 2.94 -13.83 -12.06
C ALA A 79 3.39 -12.39 -12.38
N ASN A 80 2.52 -11.43 -12.15
CA ASN A 80 2.87 -10.03 -12.17
C ASN A 80 3.34 -9.62 -10.77
N ILE A 81 4.65 -9.56 -10.58
CA ILE A 81 5.27 -9.30 -9.27
C ILE A 81 5.65 -7.83 -9.18
N ASN A 82 5.09 -7.15 -8.19
CA ASN A 82 5.28 -5.72 -7.96
C ASN A 82 5.94 -5.50 -6.59
N LEU A 83 7.04 -4.75 -6.59
CA LEU A 83 7.72 -4.36 -5.36
C LEU A 83 7.10 -3.04 -4.85
N VAL A 84 6.80 -2.97 -3.56
CA VAL A 84 6.23 -1.78 -2.93
C VAL A 84 7.21 -1.26 -1.89
N LEU A 85 7.98 -0.23 -2.23
CA LEU A 85 8.90 0.42 -1.30
C LEU A 85 8.10 1.27 -0.33
N ASN A 86 8.11 0.86 0.93
CA ASN A 86 7.27 1.44 1.98
C ASN A 86 8.06 2.41 2.86
N LYS A 87 7.37 3.44 3.38
CA LYS A 87 7.95 4.50 4.22
C LYS A 87 9.01 5.35 3.50
N CYS A 88 8.75 5.70 2.25
CA CYS A 88 9.58 6.64 1.52
C CYS A 88 9.53 8.02 2.19
N LYS A 89 10.67 8.53 2.62
CA LYS A 89 10.77 9.83 3.32
C LYS A 89 10.36 10.99 2.43
N LYS A 90 10.67 10.89 1.14
CA LYS A 90 10.25 11.81 0.08
C LYS A 90 9.88 10.99 -1.15
N MET A 91 9.04 11.55 -2.01
CA MET A 91 8.62 10.93 -3.27
C MET A 91 9.48 11.41 -4.46
N ASP A 92 10.70 11.81 -4.17
CA ASP A 92 11.73 12.17 -5.15
C ASP A 92 12.58 10.93 -5.45
N LYS A 93 12.86 10.67 -6.74
CA LYS A 93 13.51 9.44 -7.20
C LYS A 93 14.91 9.28 -6.58
N ASP A 94 15.73 10.33 -6.63
CA ASP A 94 17.12 10.26 -6.15
C ASP A 94 17.15 9.99 -4.63
N VAL A 95 16.23 10.61 -3.88
CA VAL A 95 16.09 10.38 -2.42
C VAL A 95 15.60 8.97 -2.11
N ILE A 96 14.73 8.40 -2.96
CA ILE A 96 14.27 7.01 -2.79
C ILE A 96 15.42 6.04 -3.07
N GLU A 97 16.17 6.23 -4.14
CA GLU A 97 17.32 5.40 -4.48
C GLU A 97 18.37 5.43 -3.35
N GLU A 98 18.68 6.60 -2.82
CA GLU A 98 19.56 6.77 -1.66
C GLU A 98 19.00 6.09 -0.40
N GLN A 99 17.70 6.19 -0.14
CA GLN A 99 17.05 5.56 1.01
C GLN A 99 17.08 4.02 0.91
N PHE A 100 16.95 3.47 -0.29
CA PHE A 100 16.88 2.02 -0.55
C PHE A 100 18.15 1.50 -1.25
N LEU A 101 19.33 1.93 -0.79
CA LEU A 101 20.63 1.54 -1.35
C LEU A 101 20.81 0.02 -1.50
N ASN A 102 20.25 -0.76 -0.58
CA ASN A 102 20.30 -2.23 -0.64
C ASN A 102 19.48 -2.83 -1.79
N ILE A 103 18.64 -2.04 -2.46
CA ILE A 103 17.90 -2.44 -3.66
C ILE A 103 18.54 -1.84 -4.90
N TYR A 104 18.76 -0.53 -4.89
CA TYR A 104 19.28 0.20 -6.05
C TYR A 104 20.79 0.05 -6.20
N GLY A 105 21.49 -0.25 -5.11
CA GLY A 105 22.96 -0.28 -5.08
C GLY A 105 23.55 1.11 -4.99
N ASP A 106 24.87 1.15 -4.86
CA ASP A 106 25.64 2.36 -4.90
C ASP A 106 27.04 2.02 -5.45
N PRO A 107 27.38 2.42 -6.68
CA PRO A 107 28.67 2.11 -7.29
C PRO A 107 29.84 2.81 -6.58
N ASP A 108 29.63 3.94 -5.90
CA ASP A 108 30.69 4.66 -5.17
C ASP A 108 31.12 3.91 -3.89
N PHE A 109 30.24 3.04 -3.37
CA PHE A 109 30.51 2.21 -2.20
C PHE A 109 30.56 0.70 -2.51
N ASP A 110 30.68 0.31 -3.78
CA ASP A 110 30.69 -1.09 -4.24
C ASP A 110 29.43 -1.87 -3.77
N VAL A 111 28.30 -1.23 -3.57
CA VAL A 111 27.03 -1.87 -3.22
C VAL A 111 26.31 -2.31 -4.50
N PRO A 112 26.16 -3.62 -4.75
CA PRO A 112 25.54 -4.09 -5.99
C PRO A 112 24.03 -3.81 -6.04
N CYS A 113 23.54 -3.40 -7.21
CA CYS A 113 22.11 -3.31 -7.48
C CYS A 113 21.47 -4.71 -7.39
N GLN A 114 20.40 -4.83 -6.60
CA GLN A 114 19.69 -6.10 -6.44
C GLN A 114 18.50 -6.22 -7.41
N LEU A 115 18.02 -5.12 -8.00
CA LEU A 115 16.86 -5.11 -8.91
C LEU A 115 17.07 -6.04 -10.10
N ASP A 116 18.27 -6.07 -10.66
CA ASP A 116 18.60 -6.93 -11.81
C ASP A 116 18.45 -8.42 -11.51
N ASN A 117 18.54 -8.79 -10.23
CA ASN A 117 18.38 -10.15 -9.74
C ASN A 117 16.96 -10.46 -9.22
N LEU A 118 16.10 -9.43 -9.10
CA LEU A 118 14.71 -9.56 -8.68
C LEU A 118 13.84 -9.56 -9.94
N LYS A 119 13.11 -10.65 -10.17
CA LYS A 119 12.13 -10.71 -11.26
C LYS A 119 10.87 -9.94 -10.88
N VAL A 120 10.95 -8.60 -10.89
CA VAL A 120 9.82 -7.71 -10.59
C VAL A 120 9.38 -6.96 -11.85
N ASN A 121 8.08 -6.75 -11.98
CA ASN A 121 7.47 -6.08 -13.13
C ASN A 121 7.40 -4.57 -12.90
N ASN A 122 7.04 -4.14 -11.70
CA ASN A 122 6.92 -2.74 -11.34
C ASN A 122 7.44 -2.47 -9.93
N ILE A 123 7.80 -1.21 -9.68
CA ILE A 123 8.16 -0.71 -8.36
C ILE A 123 7.23 0.44 -8.02
N PHE A 124 6.57 0.35 -6.88
CA PHE A 124 5.69 1.37 -6.35
C PHE A 124 6.25 1.95 -5.05
N PHE A 125 5.84 3.16 -4.73
CA PHE A 125 6.32 3.91 -3.58
C PHE A 125 5.17 4.28 -2.66
N VAL A 126 5.33 4.03 -1.37
CA VAL A 126 4.37 4.45 -0.34
C VAL A 126 5.07 5.43 0.59
N PRO A 127 4.57 6.67 0.72
CA PRO A 127 5.22 7.68 1.54
C PRO A 127 5.19 7.34 3.03
N GLU A 128 6.20 7.78 3.77
CA GLU A 128 6.15 7.81 5.22
C GLU A 128 5.17 8.90 5.66
N THR A 129 4.12 8.51 6.38
CA THR A 129 3.06 9.43 6.78
C THR A 129 2.41 9.03 8.10
N ASN A 130 2.01 10.03 8.88
CA ASN A 130 1.23 9.85 10.10
C ASN A 130 -0.27 9.67 9.83
N VAL A 131 -0.73 9.79 8.59
CA VAL A 131 -2.17 9.70 8.24
C VAL A 131 -2.75 8.38 8.71
N PHE A 132 -2.10 7.24 8.43
CA PHE A 132 -2.58 5.92 8.87
C PHE A 132 -2.70 5.80 10.39
N THR A 133 -1.71 6.34 11.13
CA THR A 133 -1.76 6.37 12.60
C THR A 133 -2.91 7.23 13.11
N LEU A 134 -3.10 8.41 12.53
CA LEU A 134 -4.19 9.31 12.90
C LEU A 134 -5.56 8.70 12.59
N LEU A 135 -5.72 8.08 11.42
CA LEU A 135 -6.96 7.38 11.05
C LEU A 135 -7.29 6.26 12.04
N LYS A 136 -6.31 5.40 12.35
CA LYS A 136 -6.52 4.25 13.23
C LYS A 136 -6.73 4.64 14.69
N SER A 137 -5.89 5.54 15.22
CA SER A 137 -5.81 5.81 16.67
C SER A 137 -6.70 6.96 17.13
N HIS A 138 -6.91 7.96 16.28
CA HIS A 138 -7.58 9.21 16.65
C HIS A 138 -8.97 9.34 16.02
N TYR A 139 -9.05 9.22 14.71
CA TYR A 139 -10.32 9.40 13.98
C TYR A 139 -11.18 8.13 13.93
N LYS A 140 -10.57 6.94 13.98
CA LYS A 140 -11.23 5.62 13.91
C LYS A 140 -12.13 5.47 12.68
N VAL A 141 -11.67 5.96 11.55
CA VAL A 141 -12.35 5.92 10.25
C VAL A 141 -11.46 5.27 9.19
N ALA A 142 -12.06 4.70 8.16
CA ALA A 142 -11.34 4.17 7.02
C ALA A 142 -10.73 5.31 6.16
N LEU A 143 -9.67 5.00 5.42
CA LEU A 143 -8.99 5.97 4.55
C LEU A 143 -9.95 6.53 3.48
N LEU A 144 -10.79 5.68 2.88
CA LEU A 144 -11.73 6.10 1.85
C LEU A 144 -12.78 7.07 2.39
N ASP A 145 -13.36 6.79 3.56
CA ASP A 145 -14.34 7.67 4.19
C ASP A 145 -13.72 9.02 4.56
N SER A 146 -12.47 8.97 5.05
CA SER A 146 -11.70 10.17 5.35
C SER A 146 -11.37 10.97 4.08
N TYR A 147 -11.09 10.30 2.96
CA TYR A 147 -10.84 10.94 1.68
C TYR A 147 -12.09 11.67 1.17
N LEU A 148 -13.25 11.03 1.17
CA LEU A 148 -14.51 11.63 0.70
C LEU A 148 -14.86 12.87 1.51
N SER A 149 -14.77 12.78 2.84
CA SER A 149 -15.01 13.93 3.73
C SER A 149 -13.96 15.03 3.61
N SER A 150 -12.71 14.67 3.32
CA SER A 150 -11.62 15.63 3.10
C SER A 150 -11.77 16.36 1.78
N LYS A 151 -12.22 15.68 0.74
CA LYS A 151 -12.50 16.27 -0.58
C LYS A 151 -13.60 17.30 -0.47
N ASP A 152 -14.75 16.95 0.14
CA ASP A 152 -15.84 17.88 0.40
C ASP A 152 -15.38 19.12 1.19
N LEU A 153 -14.61 18.92 2.27
CA LEU A 153 -14.07 20.01 3.08
C LEU A 153 -13.19 20.97 2.29
N ILE A 154 -12.34 20.46 1.39
CA ILE A 154 -11.43 21.28 0.59
C ILE A 154 -12.18 22.01 -0.53
N GLU A 155 -13.08 21.33 -1.22
CA GLU A 155 -13.87 21.90 -2.31
C GLU A 155 -14.81 23.02 -1.80
N ASN A 156 -15.35 22.89 -0.60
CA ASN A 156 -16.29 23.83 0.00
C ASN A 156 -15.68 24.70 1.12
N ILE A 157 -14.36 24.87 1.14
CA ILE A 157 -13.63 25.51 2.25
C ILE A 157 -14.10 26.93 2.59
N VAL A 158 -14.49 27.70 1.58
CA VAL A 158 -14.98 29.08 1.78
C VAL A 158 -16.25 29.08 2.61
N GLN A 159 -17.20 28.18 2.28
CA GLN A 159 -18.46 28.04 3.04
C GLN A 159 -18.16 27.57 4.47
N TYR A 160 -17.31 26.56 4.64
CA TYR A 160 -16.91 26.06 5.96
C TYR A 160 -16.24 27.16 6.81
N HIS A 161 -15.37 27.98 6.24
CA HIS A 161 -14.74 29.09 6.96
C HIS A 161 -15.76 30.11 7.44
N GLN A 162 -16.78 30.45 6.63
CA GLN A 162 -17.85 31.36 7.03
C GLN A 162 -18.68 30.79 8.18
N GLU A 163 -19.07 29.52 8.09
CA GLU A 163 -19.78 28.81 9.14
C GLU A 163 -19.00 28.77 10.47
N TRP A 164 -17.72 28.42 10.41
CA TRP A 164 -16.86 28.31 11.60
C TRP A 164 -16.71 29.67 12.30
N ARG A 165 -16.60 30.73 11.51
CA ARG A 165 -16.54 32.11 12.04
C ARG A 165 -17.84 32.53 12.71
N GLN A 166 -18.96 32.17 12.13
CA GLN A 166 -20.29 32.57 12.66
C GLN A 166 -20.69 31.75 13.91
N LYS A 167 -20.37 30.43 13.95
CA LYS A 167 -20.88 29.50 14.96
C LYS A 167 -20.05 29.42 16.24
N GLY A 168 -18.77 29.77 16.25
CA GLY A 168 -17.96 29.45 17.43
C GLY A 168 -16.68 30.25 17.65
N GLY A 169 -16.51 31.37 17.01
CA GLY A 169 -15.40 32.29 17.25
C GLY A 169 -14.01 31.66 16.95
N VAL A 170 -12.97 32.24 17.58
CA VAL A 170 -11.57 31.93 17.28
C VAL A 170 -11.19 30.50 17.64
N GLU A 171 -11.71 29.95 18.72
CA GLU A 171 -11.31 28.59 19.16
C GLU A 171 -11.88 27.50 18.24
N LEU A 172 -13.13 27.63 17.82
CA LEU A 172 -13.70 26.69 16.83
C LEU A 172 -12.99 26.82 15.49
N PHE A 173 -12.65 28.03 15.06
CA PHE A 173 -11.88 28.25 13.85
C PHE A 173 -10.50 27.57 13.89
N LYS A 174 -9.76 27.71 15.00
CA LYS A 174 -8.47 27.03 15.21
C LYS A 174 -8.61 25.51 15.18
N ALA A 175 -9.61 24.95 15.87
CA ALA A 175 -9.87 23.51 15.89
C ALA A 175 -10.16 22.97 14.49
N ASN A 176 -10.98 23.64 13.72
CA ASN A 176 -11.34 23.23 12.36
C ASN A 176 -10.19 23.43 11.36
N ASN A 177 -9.30 24.39 11.58
CA ASN A 177 -8.06 24.48 10.79
C ASN A 177 -7.13 23.25 10.97
N LYS A 178 -7.18 22.57 12.12
CA LYS A 178 -6.47 21.27 12.28
C LYS A 178 -7.10 20.21 11.38
N ARG A 179 -8.44 20.16 11.30
CA ARG A 179 -9.15 19.25 10.36
C ARG A 179 -8.77 19.54 8.92
N LEU A 180 -8.69 20.81 8.53
CA LEU A 180 -8.29 21.20 7.17
C LEU A 180 -6.85 20.74 6.84
N ARG A 181 -5.92 20.88 7.80
CA ARG A 181 -4.55 20.36 7.61
C ARG A 181 -4.55 18.85 7.42
N PHE A 182 -5.30 18.13 8.25
CA PHE A 182 -5.43 16.68 8.11
C PHE A 182 -6.07 16.29 6.77
N ALA A 183 -7.14 16.97 6.34
CA ALA A 183 -7.77 16.75 5.05
C ALA A 183 -6.77 16.90 3.88
N LYS A 184 -5.93 17.94 3.90
CA LYS A 184 -4.86 18.11 2.90
C LYS A 184 -3.85 16.97 2.90
N MET A 185 -3.51 16.44 4.08
CA MET A 185 -2.61 15.28 4.18
C MET A 185 -3.25 14.02 3.61
N VAL A 186 -4.54 13.80 3.84
CA VAL A 186 -5.29 12.66 3.28
C VAL A 186 -5.36 12.75 1.76
N ILE A 187 -5.72 13.90 1.19
CA ILE A 187 -5.75 14.10 -0.26
C ILE A 187 -4.39 13.82 -0.87
N LYS A 188 -3.33 14.45 -0.32
CA LYS A 188 -1.96 14.21 -0.80
C LYS A 188 -1.58 12.72 -0.76
N LEU A 189 -1.92 12.01 0.32
CA LEU A 189 -1.64 10.58 0.42
C LEU A 189 -2.34 9.78 -0.69
N ILE A 190 -3.60 10.07 -0.98
CA ILE A 190 -4.34 9.40 -2.05
C ILE A 190 -3.70 9.68 -3.42
N ASP A 191 -3.29 10.92 -3.67
CA ASP A 191 -2.58 11.30 -4.90
C ASP A 191 -1.24 10.52 -5.02
N ASP A 192 -0.48 10.43 -3.93
CA ASP A 192 0.78 9.67 -3.88
C ASP A 192 0.57 8.15 -4.10
N LEU A 193 -0.60 7.61 -3.73
CA LEU A 193 -0.97 6.19 -3.91
C LEU A 193 -1.66 5.90 -5.26
N GLU A 194 -1.97 6.92 -6.05
CA GLU A 194 -2.68 6.77 -7.33
C GLU A 194 -1.99 5.80 -8.33
N PRO A 195 -0.64 5.75 -8.44
CA PRO A 195 0.02 4.76 -9.30
C PRO A 195 -0.29 3.31 -8.91
N ILE A 196 -0.34 3.02 -7.60
CA ILE A 196 -0.70 1.68 -7.10
C ILE A 196 -2.17 1.38 -7.42
N ARG A 197 -3.06 2.35 -7.18
CA ARG A 197 -4.49 2.20 -7.47
C ARG A 197 -4.75 1.89 -8.95
N LYS A 198 -4.06 2.57 -9.86
CA LYS A 198 -4.18 2.33 -11.32
C LYS A 198 -3.66 0.96 -11.73
N ALA A 199 -2.67 0.43 -11.03
CA ALA A 199 -2.12 -0.89 -11.32
C ALA A 199 -2.99 -2.04 -10.77
N LEU A 200 -3.94 -1.74 -9.85
CA LEU A 200 -4.89 -2.71 -9.29
C LEU A 200 -6.16 -2.85 -10.15
N LEU A 201 -6.45 -1.90 -11.02
CA LEU A 201 -7.62 -1.87 -11.90
C LEU A 201 -7.29 -2.35 -13.31
#